data_4f39101de3e8b87708365af28b017bb1
#
_entry.id   4f39101de3e8b87708365af28b017bb1
#
_cell.length_a   1.000
_cell.length_b   1.000
_cell.length_c   1.000
_cell.angle_alpha   90.00
_cell.angle_beta   90.00
_cell.angle_gamma   90.00
#
_symmetry.space_group_name_H-M   'P 1'
#
loop_
_entity.id
_entity.type
_entity.pdbx_description
1 polymer ?
#
loop_
_entity_poly.entity_id
_entity_poly.type
_entity_poly.pdbx_seq_one_letter_code
_entity_poly.pdbx_strand_id
1 'polypeptide(L)'
;GLTFGHSYDNALDEATQLTLHALHLPHDLSPVYGNARVTEAEKEDVLGLFLRRIEERIPAAYLTGEAWFAGLSFKSDPRALVPRSPIAEMIEAGFQPWLGDREVRRALDLCTGSGCIAIAMAHYNPEWHVDGVDISEDALALSGENERRLQVENVRFLKSDLFSGLTGEHYDLIVTNPGATYSDHASF
;
A
#
# COMPACT_ATOMS: atom_id res chain seq x y z
N GLY A 1 -23.41 -4.08 1.90
CA GLY A 1 -22.50 -5.18 2.21
C GLY A 1 -21.06 -4.67 2.38
N LEU A 2 -20.18 -5.50 2.88
CA LEU A 2 -18.74 -5.20 2.91
C LEU A 2 -18.15 -5.37 1.51
N THR A 3 -17.14 -4.57 1.18
CA THR A 3 -16.35 -4.69 -0.05
C THR A 3 -14.97 -5.23 0.31
N PHE A 4 -14.55 -6.34 -0.30
CA PHE A 4 -13.30 -7.04 0.01
C PHE A 4 -12.16 -6.71 -0.95
N GLY A 5 -12.44 -6.24 -2.15
CA GLY A 5 -11.50 -6.02 -3.26
C GLY A 5 -10.40 -4.96 -3.04
N HIS A 6 -9.96 -4.73 -1.80
CA HIS A 6 -8.88 -3.77 -1.50
C HIS A 6 -7.56 -4.45 -1.13
N SER A 7 -7.62 -5.67 -0.60
CA SER A 7 -6.42 -6.40 -0.17
C SER A 7 -6.61 -7.91 -0.26
N TYR A 8 -7.86 -8.37 -0.39
CA TYR A 8 -8.21 -9.79 -0.39
C TYR A 8 -9.30 -10.06 -1.42
N ASP A 9 -9.26 -11.24 -2.03
CA ASP A 9 -10.18 -11.63 -3.09
C ASP A 9 -11.58 -11.95 -2.57
N ASN A 10 -11.68 -12.35 -1.31
CA ASN A 10 -12.94 -12.77 -0.70
C ASN A 10 -12.94 -12.62 0.83
N ALA A 11 -14.12 -12.82 1.44
CA ALA A 11 -14.32 -12.70 2.88
C ALA A 11 -13.52 -13.72 3.71
N LEU A 12 -13.30 -14.91 3.17
CA LEU A 12 -12.58 -15.97 3.89
C LEU A 12 -11.10 -15.63 4.03
N ASP A 13 -10.48 -15.14 2.97
CA ASP A 13 -9.07 -14.74 2.99
C ASP A 13 -8.86 -13.55 3.92
N GLU A 14 -9.75 -12.54 3.88
CA GLU A 14 -9.70 -11.41 4.80
C GLU A 14 -9.85 -11.85 6.26
N ALA A 15 -10.84 -12.73 6.55
CA ALA A 15 -11.06 -13.24 7.89
C ALA A 15 -9.89 -14.09 8.40
N THR A 16 -9.27 -14.88 7.52
CA THR A 16 -8.08 -15.67 7.85
C THR A 16 -6.92 -14.76 8.24
N GLN A 17 -6.63 -13.71 7.47
CA GLN A 17 -5.53 -12.80 7.76
C GLN A 17 -5.79 -11.97 9.04
N LEU A 18 -7.00 -11.50 9.26
CA LEU A 18 -7.37 -10.84 10.52
C LEU A 18 -7.21 -11.77 11.72
N THR A 19 -7.57 -13.06 11.57
CA THR A 19 -7.40 -14.07 12.61
C THR A 19 -5.92 -14.31 12.91
N LEU A 20 -5.10 -14.52 11.89
CA LEU A 20 -3.65 -14.71 12.05
C LEU A 20 -3.01 -13.50 12.73
N HIS A 21 -3.42 -12.29 12.32
CA HIS A 21 -2.93 -11.05 12.93
C HIS A 21 -3.30 -10.96 14.41
N ALA A 22 -4.57 -11.20 14.78
CA ALA A 22 -5.02 -11.18 16.17
C ALA A 22 -4.27 -12.17 17.06
N LEU A 23 -3.91 -13.32 16.50
CA LEU A 23 -3.17 -14.38 17.19
C LEU A 23 -1.64 -14.20 17.11
N HIS A 24 -1.15 -13.11 16.53
CA HIS A 24 0.28 -12.87 16.30
C HIS A 24 0.99 -14.00 15.56
N LEU A 25 0.28 -14.64 14.62
CA LEU A 25 0.78 -15.74 13.80
C LEU A 25 1.27 -15.23 12.43
N PRO A 26 2.22 -15.92 11.79
CA PRO A 26 2.68 -15.58 10.45
C PRO A 26 1.54 -15.63 9.42
N HIS A 27 1.53 -14.68 8.47
CA HIS A 27 0.52 -14.59 7.42
C HIS A 27 0.51 -15.81 6.47
N ASP A 28 1.64 -16.53 6.38
CA ASP A 28 1.86 -17.73 5.56
C ASP A 28 1.75 -19.04 6.37
N LEU A 29 1.09 -18.99 7.54
CA LEU A 29 0.93 -20.17 8.39
C LEU A 29 0.32 -21.33 7.59
N SER A 30 0.97 -22.50 7.69
CA SER A 30 0.51 -23.70 6.99
C SER A 30 -0.94 -24.06 7.37
N PRO A 31 -1.80 -24.39 6.38
CA PRO A 31 -3.19 -24.80 6.61
C PRO A 31 -3.36 -25.99 7.55
N VAL A 32 -2.30 -26.77 7.78
CA VAL A 32 -2.32 -27.91 8.69
C VAL A 32 -2.69 -27.50 10.14
N TYR A 33 -2.40 -26.25 10.49
CA TYR A 33 -2.74 -25.68 11.82
C TYR A 33 -4.16 -25.11 11.89
N GLY A 34 -4.92 -25.10 10.79
CA GLY A 34 -6.28 -24.55 10.75
C GLY A 34 -7.30 -25.21 11.68
N ASN A 35 -6.99 -26.41 12.20
CA ASN A 35 -7.81 -27.11 13.19
C ASN A 35 -7.32 -26.92 14.64
N ALA A 36 -6.33 -26.06 14.89
CA ALA A 36 -5.87 -25.77 16.24
C ALA A 36 -7.00 -25.09 17.05
N ARG A 37 -7.00 -25.36 18.35
CA ARG A 37 -7.96 -24.73 19.26
C ARG A 37 -7.40 -23.43 19.78
N VAL A 38 -8.22 -22.39 19.77
CA VAL A 38 -7.92 -21.09 20.37
C VAL A 38 -8.49 -21.01 21.78
N THR A 39 -7.86 -20.25 22.63
CA THR A 39 -8.34 -19.93 23.98
C THR A 39 -9.51 -18.96 23.94
N GLU A 40 -10.23 -18.77 25.06
CA GLU A 40 -11.31 -17.78 25.12
C GLU A 40 -10.78 -16.33 24.92
N ALA A 41 -9.60 -16.00 25.46
CA ALA A 41 -8.99 -14.69 25.27
C ALA A 41 -8.64 -14.43 23.78
N GLU A 42 -8.03 -15.40 23.12
CA GLU A 42 -7.73 -15.31 21.68
C GLU A 42 -9.01 -15.16 20.82
N LYS A 43 -10.11 -15.82 21.21
CA LYS A 43 -11.41 -15.62 20.53
C LYS A 43 -11.92 -14.19 20.69
N GLU A 44 -11.80 -13.62 21.89
CA GLU A 44 -12.21 -12.23 22.16
C GLU A 44 -11.40 -11.26 21.31
N ASP A 45 -10.09 -11.43 21.17
CA ASP A 45 -9.23 -10.61 20.32
C ASP A 45 -9.63 -10.70 18.85
N VAL A 46 -9.85 -11.91 18.31
CA VAL A 46 -10.30 -12.13 16.93
C VAL A 46 -11.67 -11.50 16.68
N LEU A 47 -12.63 -11.74 17.58
CA LEU A 47 -13.99 -11.18 17.46
C LEU A 47 -13.96 -9.65 17.55
N GLY A 48 -13.10 -9.08 18.38
CA GLY A 48 -12.91 -7.63 18.50
C GLY A 48 -12.49 -7.00 17.17
N LEU A 49 -11.53 -7.60 16.44
CA LEU A 49 -11.14 -7.14 15.12
C LEU A 49 -12.27 -7.29 14.08
N PHE A 50 -13.00 -8.40 14.11
CA PHE A 50 -14.12 -8.60 13.20
C PHE A 50 -15.25 -7.60 13.44
N LEU A 51 -15.58 -7.28 14.69
CA LEU A 51 -16.59 -6.27 15.01
C LEU A 51 -16.18 -4.90 14.47
N ARG A 52 -14.94 -4.48 14.69
CA ARG A 52 -14.42 -3.22 14.15
C ARG A 52 -14.46 -3.20 12.61
N ARG A 53 -14.10 -4.32 11.96
CA ARG A 53 -14.18 -4.45 10.51
C ARG A 53 -15.61 -4.33 9.98
N ILE A 54 -16.59 -4.91 10.68
CA ILE A 54 -17.98 -4.99 10.22
C ILE A 54 -18.77 -3.74 10.58
N GLU A 55 -18.69 -3.30 11.84
CA GLU A 55 -19.50 -2.21 12.39
C GLU A 55 -18.90 -0.83 12.04
N GLU A 56 -17.59 -0.66 12.27
CA GLU A 56 -16.89 0.60 12.00
C GLU A 56 -16.43 0.70 10.53
N ARG A 57 -16.49 -0.39 9.77
CA ARG A 57 -16.08 -0.50 8.36
C ARG A 57 -14.61 -0.12 8.11
N ILE A 58 -13.78 -0.25 9.12
CA ILE A 58 -12.34 0.01 9.00
C ILE A 58 -11.72 -1.03 8.05
N PRO A 59 -10.96 -0.62 7.02
CA PRO A 59 -10.25 -1.56 6.16
C PRO A 59 -9.34 -2.51 6.94
N ALA A 60 -9.28 -3.78 6.54
CA ALA A 60 -8.45 -4.78 7.19
C ALA A 60 -6.98 -4.34 7.28
N ALA A 61 -6.44 -3.72 6.24
CA ALA A 61 -5.09 -3.19 6.22
C ALA A 61 -4.83 -2.12 7.31
N TYR A 62 -5.84 -1.33 7.69
CA TYR A 62 -5.68 -0.36 8.80
C TYR A 62 -5.83 -1.03 10.16
N LEU A 63 -6.60 -2.11 10.25
CA LEU A 63 -6.72 -2.91 11.48
C LEU A 63 -5.44 -3.67 11.78
N THR A 64 -4.78 -4.20 10.76
CA THR A 64 -3.51 -4.92 10.88
C THR A 64 -2.29 -3.99 10.87
N GLY A 65 -2.45 -2.76 10.39
CA GLY A 65 -1.36 -1.83 10.17
C GLY A 65 -0.46 -2.18 8.98
N GLU A 66 -0.88 -3.14 8.14
CA GLU A 66 -0.05 -3.70 7.07
C GLU A 66 -0.86 -3.94 5.79
N ALA A 67 -0.25 -3.68 4.65
CA ALA A 67 -0.78 -3.99 3.32
C ALA A 67 0.34 -4.51 2.41
N TRP A 68 0.00 -5.43 1.52
CA TRP A 68 0.93 -5.97 0.53
C TRP A 68 0.72 -5.30 -0.83
N PHE A 69 1.83 -4.94 -1.48
CA PHE A 69 1.83 -4.35 -2.81
C PHE A 69 3.09 -4.77 -3.56
N ALA A 70 2.96 -5.27 -4.79
CA ALA A 70 4.08 -5.76 -5.60
C ALA A 70 5.05 -6.65 -4.81
N GLY A 71 4.54 -7.61 -4.03
CA GLY A 71 5.33 -8.54 -3.22
C GLY A 71 6.03 -7.94 -1.98
N LEU A 72 5.83 -6.65 -1.70
CA LEU A 72 6.42 -5.95 -0.55
C LEU A 72 5.36 -5.64 0.52
N SER A 73 5.78 -5.69 1.80
CA SER A 73 4.92 -5.38 2.94
C SER A 73 5.09 -3.93 3.37
N PHE A 74 4.02 -3.15 3.29
CA PHE A 74 3.97 -1.74 3.64
C PHE A 74 3.20 -1.51 4.93
N LYS A 75 3.65 -0.57 5.75
CA LYS A 75 2.83 0.01 6.81
C LYS A 75 1.63 0.72 6.17
N SER A 76 0.44 0.48 6.71
CA SER A 76 -0.82 1.03 6.21
C SER A 76 -1.64 1.59 7.35
N ASP A 77 -2.05 2.85 7.24
CA ASP A 77 -2.91 3.54 8.20
C ASP A 77 -3.70 4.67 7.51
N PRO A 78 -4.64 5.35 8.19
CA PRO A 78 -5.51 6.34 7.58
C PRO A 78 -4.84 7.58 6.99
N ARG A 79 -3.53 7.77 7.13
CA ARG A 79 -2.79 8.89 6.51
C ARG A 79 -2.72 8.79 4.99
N ALA A 80 -2.86 7.58 4.44
CA ALA A 80 -2.93 7.36 2.99
C ALA A 80 -3.89 6.21 2.67
N LEU A 81 -4.37 6.16 1.44
CA LEU A 81 -5.21 5.04 0.98
C LEU A 81 -4.45 3.71 1.08
N VAL A 82 -5.21 2.64 1.30
CA VAL A 82 -4.65 1.27 1.27
C VAL A 82 -3.93 1.04 -0.05
N PRO A 83 -2.66 0.57 -0.03
CA PRO A 83 -1.92 0.22 -1.22
C PRO A 83 -2.67 -0.76 -2.11
N ARG A 84 -3.11 -0.31 -3.28
CA ARG A 84 -3.76 -1.12 -4.31
C ARG A 84 -3.69 -0.42 -5.65
N SER A 85 -3.20 -1.09 -6.63
CA SER A 85 -3.19 -0.57 -8.00
C SER A 85 -2.79 -1.66 -8.98
N PRO A 86 -3.36 -1.71 -10.18
CA PRO A 86 -2.86 -2.58 -11.24
C PRO A 86 -1.42 -2.22 -11.69
N ILE A 87 -0.90 -1.09 -11.22
CA ILE A 87 0.49 -0.67 -11.44
C ILE A 87 1.49 -1.68 -10.81
N ALA A 88 1.08 -2.45 -9.78
CA ALA A 88 1.93 -3.51 -9.23
C ALA A 88 2.38 -4.51 -10.32
N GLU A 89 1.43 -5.00 -11.12
CA GLU A 89 1.72 -5.92 -12.23
C GLU A 89 2.61 -5.26 -13.30
N MET A 90 2.44 -3.96 -13.54
CA MET A 90 3.29 -3.21 -14.47
C MET A 90 4.72 -3.08 -13.97
N ILE A 91 4.90 -2.84 -12.67
CA ILE A 91 6.22 -2.79 -12.03
C ILE A 91 6.92 -4.15 -12.15
N GLU A 92 6.23 -5.23 -11.78
CA GLU A 92 6.76 -6.60 -11.87
C GLU A 92 7.12 -7.01 -13.30
N ALA A 93 6.36 -6.50 -14.30
CA ALA A 93 6.65 -6.70 -15.72
C ALA A 93 7.71 -5.72 -16.27
N GLY A 94 8.34 -4.87 -15.44
CA GLY A 94 9.30 -3.85 -15.88
C GLY A 94 8.69 -2.83 -16.83
N PHE A 95 7.40 -2.53 -16.69
CA PHE A 95 6.62 -1.65 -17.57
C PHE A 95 6.60 -2.06 -19.03
N GLN A 96 6.81 -3.35 -19.32
CA GLN A 96 6.70 -3.86 -20.69
C GLN A 96 5.22 -4.10 -21.06
N PRO A 97 4.82 -3.87 -22.33
CA PRO A 97 5.67 -3.44 -23.47
C PRO A 97 5.79 -1.92 -23.67
N TRP A 98 5.30 -1.08 -22.73
CA TRP A 98 5.19 0.38 -22.95
C TRP A 98 6.55 1.08 -23.02
N LEU A 99 7.54 0.62 -22.27
CA LEU A 99 8.88 1.19 -22.31
C LEU A 99 9.67 0.73 -23.57
N GLY A 100 9.42 -0.50 -24.04
CA GLY A 100 10.24 -1.08 -25.10
C GLY A 100 11.74 -1.09 -24.70
N ASP A 101 12.61 -0.56 -25.58
CA ASP A 101 14.06 -0.45 -25.35
C ASP A 101 14.48 0.86 -24.67
N ARG A 102 13.55 1.65 -24.14
CA ARG A 102 13.87 2.93 -23.50
C ARG A 102 14.56 2.70 -22.17
N GLU A 103 15.71 3.35 -21.99
CA GLU A 103 16.39 3.40 -20.71
C GLU A 103 15.67 4.38 -19.78
N VAL A 104 15.34 3.94 -18.56
CA VAL A 104 14.80 4.77 -17.51
C VAL A 104 15.88 4.98 -16.46
N ARG A 105 16.17 6.22 -16.14
CA ARG A 105 17.09 6.62 -15.06
C ARG A 105 16.36 7.38 -13.97
N ARG A 106 15.36 8.16 -14.35
CA ARG A 106 14.55 8.93 -13.39
C ARG A 106 13.07 8.63 -13.58
N ALA A 107 12.43 8.22 -12.50
CA ALA A 107 11.00 7.97 -12.47
C ALA A 107 10.31 8.86 -11.44
N LEU A 108 9.04 9.17 -11.69
CA LEU A 108 8.19 9.95 -10.79
C LEU A 108 6.93 9.15 -10.46
N ASP A 109 6.60 9.07 -9.17
CA ASP A 109 5.29 8.66 -8.66
C ASP A 109 4.52 9.91 -8.19
N LEU A 110 3.54 10.30 -8.96
CA LEU A 110 2.72 11.49 -8.70
C LEU A 110 1.49 11.10 -7.86
N CYS A 111 1.26 11.77 -6.75
CA CYS A 111 0.27 11.42 -5.72
C CYS A 111 0.64 10.09 -5.02
N THR A 112 1.85 10.03 -4.49
CA THR A 112 2.50 8.79 -4.02
C THR A 112 1.82 8.15 -2.80
N GLY A 113 1.06 8.91 -2.01
CA GLY A 113 0.36 8.42 -0.82
C GLY A 113 1.29 7.73 0.17
N SER A 114 1.11 6.44 0.41
CA SER A 114 1.96 5.62 1.28
C SER A 114 3.37 5.35 0.74
N GLY A 115 3.68 5.81 -0.47
CA GLY A 115 4.94 5.54 -1.16
C GLY A 115 5.04 4.18 -1.83
N CYS A 116 3.97 3.39 -1.85
CA CYS A 116 4.05 1.99 -2.28
C CYS A 116 4.49 1.83 -3.75
N ILE A 117 4.03 2.70 -4.65
CA ILE A 117 4.43 2.66 -6.07
C ILE A 117 5.88 3.12 -6.21
N ALA A 118 6.24 4.28 -5.64
CA ALA A 118 7.60 4.81 -5.70
C ALA A 118 8.63 3.83 -5.14
N ILE A 119 8.37 3.28 -3.94
CA ILE A 119 9.26 2.33 -3.28
C ILE A 119 9.37 1.02 -4.07
N ALA A 120 8.26 0.49 -4.60
CA ALA A 120 8.31 -0.72 -5.41
C ALA A 120 9.09 -0.49 -6.71
N MET A 121 8.88 0.64 -7.41
CA MET A 121 9.70 1.00 -8.58
C MET A 121 11.18 1.05 -8.24
N ALA A 122 11.55 1.71 -7.15
CA ALA A 122 12.93 1.82 -6.72
C ALA A 122 13.54 0.48 -6.29
N HIS A 123 12.77 -0.36 -5.60
CA HIS A 123 13.19 -1.68 -5.14
C HIS A 123 13.54 -2.63 -6.29
N TYR A 124 12.68 -2.67 -7.32
CA TYR A 124 12.88 -3.56 -8.47
C TYR A 124 13.87 -3.00 -9.52
N ASN A 125 14.19 -1.71 -9.43
CA ASN A 125 15.11 -1.04 -10.35
C ASN A 125 16.16 -0.24 -9.55
N PRO A 126 17.16 -0.88 -8.95
CA PRO A 126 18.12 -0.22 -8.05
C PRO A 126 18.99 0.86 -8.74
N GLU A 127 19.07 0.86 -10.08
CA GLU A 127 19.75 1.88 -10.88
C GLU A 127 18.89 3.12 -11.19
N TRP A 128 17.59 3.08 -10.89
CA TRP A 128 16.72 4.24 -11.06
C TRP A 128 16.82 5.19 -9.87
N HIS A 129 16.60 6.47 -10.13
CA HIS A 129 16.28 7.45 -9.10
C HIS A 129 14.80 7.76 -9.15
N VAL A 130 14.07 7.44 -8.08
CA VAL A 130 12.62 7.59 -8.03
C VAL A 130 12.25 8.75 -7.11
N ASP A 131 11.45 9.69 -7.60
CA ASP A 131 10.82 10.72 -6.80
C ASP A 131 9.35 10.34 -6.56
N GLY A 132 8.91 10.34 -5.30
CA GLY A 132 7.51 10.25 -4.91
C GLY A 132 7.02 11.61 -4.42
N VAL A 133 5.93 12.11 -4.95
CA VAL A 133 5.39 13.41 -4.51
C VAL A 133 3.95 13.32 -4.07
N ASP A 134 3.61 14.07 -3.04
CA ASP A 134 2.26 14.22 -2.53
C ASP A 134 2.05 15.63 -1.97
N ILE A 135 0.81 16.08 -1.92
CA ILE A 135 0.44 17.33 -1.26
C ILE A 135 0.31 17.17 0.25
N SER A 136 0.00 15.95 0.72
CA SER A 136 -0.22 15.59 2.12
C SER A 136 1.09 15.31 2.85
N GLU A 137 1.39 16.10 3.86
CA GLU A 137 2.56 15.84 4.73
C GLU A 137 2.41 14.54 5.52
N ASP A 138 1.17 14.18 5.90
CA ASP A 138 0.89 12.94 6.62
C ASP A 138 1.15 11.71 5.74
N ALA A 139 0.75 11.77 4.46
CA ALA A 139 1.06 10.73 3.49
C ALA A 139 2.58 10.60 3.27
N LEU A 140 3.29 11.72 3.12
CA LEU A 140 4.76 11.73 2.98
C LEU A 140 5.46 11.23 4.25
N ALA A 141 4.92 11.47 5.43
CA ALA A 141 5.45 10.90 6.66
C ALA A 141 5.33 9.37 6.66
N LEU A 142 4.17 8.83 6.20
CA LEU A 142 3.96 7.40 6.05
C LEU A 142 4.90 6.79 4.99
N SER A 143 5.08 7.47 3.85
CA SER A 143 6.00 7.01 2.79
C SER A 143 7.44 6.93 3.28
N GLY A 144 7.91 7.91 4.06
CA GLY A 144 9.23 7.87 4.68
C GLY A 144 9.39 6.78 5.77
N GLU A 145 8.31 6.40 6.47
CA GLU A 145 8.31 5.23 7.35
C GLU A 145 8.47 3.93 6.55
N ASN A 146 7.78 3.81 5.41
CA ASN A 146 7.86 2.65 4.53
C ASN A 146 9.23 2.52 3.85
N GLU A 147 9.82 3.64 3.39
CA GLU A 147 11.19 3.69 2.85
C GLU A 147 12.18 3.08 3.84
N ARG A 148 12.17 3.56 5.09
CA ARG A 148 13.06 3.05 6.14
C ARG A 148 12.81 1.59 6.48
N ARG A 149 11.53 1.17 6.54
CA ARG A 149 11.13 -0.21 6.80
C ARG A 149 11.68 -1.17 5.73
N LEU A 150 11.61 -0.78 4.45
CA LEU A 150 12.01 -1.59 3.31
C LEU A 150 13.47 -1.36 2.90
N GLN A 151 14.17 -0.41 3.54
CA GLN A 151 15.57 -0.11 3.29
C GLN A 151 15.88 0.21 1.82
N VAL A 152 15.02 1.01 1.17
CA VAL A 152 15.17 1.41 -0.23
C VAL A 152 15.80 2.80 -0.26
N GLU A 153 17.03 2.93 -0.81
CA GLU A 153 17.83 4.15 -0.71
C GLU A 153 17.73 5.06 -1.95
N ASN A 154 17.23 4.53 -3.07
CA ASN A 154 17.14 5.24 -4.35
C ASN A 154 15.76 5.87 -4.61
N VAL A 155 15.00 6.15 -3.54
CA VAL A 155 13.74 6.88 -3.57
C VAL A 155 13.85 8.16 -2.75
N ARG A 156 13.17 9.22 -3.18
CA ARG A 156 13.09 10.51 -2.48
C ARG A 156 11.65 10.99 -2.44
N PHE A 157 11.19 11.45 -1.27
CA PHE A 157 9.84 11.98 -1.11
C PHE A 157 9.84 13.50 -0.96
N LEU A 158 8.96 14.19 -1.73
CA LEU A 158 8.88 15.64 -1.78
C LEU A 158 7.43 16.11 -1.69
N LYS A 159 7.19 17.20 -0.95
CA LYS A 159 5.89 17.85 -0.95
C LYS A 159 5.70 18.64 -2.25
N SER A 160 4.63 18.34 -2.98
CA SER A 160 4.27 19.03 -4.20
C SER A 160 2.76 18.96 -4.47
N ASP A 161 2.18 20.07 -4.89
CA ASP A 161 0.88 20.04 -5.54
C ASP A 161 1.09 19.72 -7.02
N LEU A 162 0.87 18.44 -7.36
CA LEU A 162 1.22 17.87 -8.66
C LEU A 162 2.67 18.23 -9.05
N PHE A 163 2.86 18.94 -10.14
CA PHE A 163 4.18 19.31 -10.69
C PHE A 163 4.75 20.62 -10.12
N SER A 164 4.03 21.33 -9.25
CA SER A 164 4.40 22.68 -8.82
C SER A 164 5.77 22.74 -8.11
N GLY A 165 6.12 21.70 -7.36
CA GLY A 165 7.41 21.58 -6.66
C GLY A 165 8.54 20.96 -7.49
N LEU A 166 8.29 20.63 -8.77
CA LEU A 166 9.20 19.90 -9.63
C LEU A 166 9.77 20.74 -10.76
N THR A 167 9.81 22.07 -10.59
CA THR A 167 10.27 22.98 -11.65
C THR A 167 11.73 22.66 -12.05
N GLY A 168 11.95 22.41 -13.34
CA GLY A 168 13.26 22.07 -13.90
C GLY A 168 13.66 20.60 -13.77
N GLU A 169 12.83 19.78 -13.14
CA GLU A 169 13.04 18.32 -13.10
C GLU A 169 12.54 17.66 -14.38
N HIS A 170 13.23 16.59 -14.78
CA HIS A 170 12.89 15.79 -15.96
C HIS A 170 12.84 14.32 -15.57
N TYR A 171 11.82 13.60 -16.06
CA TYR A 171 11.61 12.19 -15.79
C TYR A 171 11.43 11.40 -17.08
N ASP A 172 11.99 10.20 -17.12
CA ASP A 172 11.86 9.25 -18.23
C ASP A 172 10.54 8.48 -18.14
N LEU A 173 10.05 8.28 -16.90
CA LEU A 173 8.80 7.60 -16.58
C LEU A 173 8.02 8.39 -15.52
N ILE A 174 6.75 8.62 -15.77
CA ILE A 174 5.84 9.21 -14.79
C ILE A 174 4.68 8.24 -14.59
N VAL A 175 4.46 7.87 -13.33
CA VAL A 175 3.36 7.02 -12.89
C VAL A 175 2.46 7.81 -11.96
N THR A 176 1.16 7.58 -12.01
CA THR A 176 0.22 8.23 -11.08
C THR A 176 -0.98 7.34 -10.82
N ASN A 177 -1.37 7.26 -9.57
CA ASN A 177 -2.60 6.63 -9.12
C ASN A 177 -3.30 7.53 -8.09
N PRO A 178 -3.82 8.69 -8.50
CA PRO A 178 -4.41 9.63 -7.57
C PRO A 178 -5.62 8.99 -6.88
N GLY A 179 -5.59 8.95 -5.55
CA GLY A 179 -6.74 8.58 -4.75
C GLY A 179 -7.83 9.63 -4.93
N ALA A 180 -8.96 9.27 -5.50
CA ALA A 180 -10.12 10.12 -5.47
C ALA A 180 -10.60 10.22 -4.02
N THR A 181 -10.21 11.25 -3.29
CA THR A 181 -10.93 11.67 -2.11
C THR A 181 -12.26 12.26 -2.62
N TYR A 182 -13.31 11.43 -2.60
CA TYR A 182 -14.66 11.97 -2.61
C TYR A 182 -14.79 12.75 -1.29
N SER A 183 -14.53 14.05 -1.33
CA SER A 183 -15.06 14.93 -0.29
C SER A 183 -16.58 14.87 -0.46
N ASP A 184 -17.27 14.18 0.46
CA ASP A 184 -18.71 14.25 0.62
C ASP A 184 -19.09 15.68 1.05
N HIS A 185 -19.03 16.60 0.11
CA HIS A 185 -19.68 17.91 0.15
C HIS A 185 -20.56 18.06 -1.07
N ALA A 186 -21.36 17.05 -1.35
CA ALA A 186 -22.58 17.19 -2.11
C ALA A 186 -23.74 17.32 -1.13
N SER A 187 -23.89 18.51 -0.57
CA SER A 187 -25.18 18.97 -0.05
C SER A 187 -26.08 19.14 -1.28
N PHE A 188 -27.05 18.24 -1.45
CA PHE A 188 -28.26 18.46 -2.24
C PHE A 188 -29.44 18.39 -1.32
#